data_53bdb53b531049690d4863d01d4d5d07
#
_entry.id   53bdb53b531049690d4863d01d4d5d07
#
_cell.length_a   1.000
_cell.length_b   1.000
_cell.length_c   1.000
_cell.angle_alpha   90.00
_cell.angle_beta   90.00
_cell.angle_gamma   90.00
#
_symmetry.space_group_name_H-M   'P 1'
#
loop_
_entity.id
_entity.type
_entity.pdbx_description
1 polymer ?
#
loop_
_entity_poly.entity_id
_entity_poly.type
_entity_poly.pdbx_seq_one_letter_code
_entity_poly.pdbx_strand_id
1 'polypeptide(L)'
;QYITVMKEHEFVLWVIGAHACDRGKFVYELPDNVVEVHEVFLDDALKLKEHGNQNGQLHRINHFSEEETKSLRELMECSHPDWEVLFHLYHDRKMNPMSFLKSEQFLNILTESCLEKYPYIAFADAFHTMRSMLLPVLYLLGSEVPQADTYHAISTGYGGLLACLGGYVYRRPVLLTEHG
;
A
#
# COMPACT_ATOMS: atom_id res chain seq x y z
N GLN A 1 -16.69 -9.14 18.52
CA GLN A 1 -16.47 -9.96 19.75
C GLN A 1 -15.14 -9.64 20.42
N TYR A 2 -14.01 -9.60 19.69
CA TYR A 2 -12.67 -9.35 20.28
C TYR A 2 -12.63 -7.99 21.04
N ILE A 3 -13.00 -6.91 20.39
CA ILE A 3 -12.99 -5.54 20.93
C ILE A 3 -13.92 -5.42 22.15
N THR A 4 -15.10 -6.00 22.09
CA THR A 4 -16.10 -5.92 23.18
C THR A 4 -15.69 -6.64 24.46
N VAL A 5 -14.75 -7.60 24.38
CA VAL A 5 -14.24 -8.35 25.54
C VAL A 5 -13.10 -7.63 26.24
N MET A 6 -12.26 -6.89 25.48
CA MET A 6 -11.08 -6.17 25.99
C MET A 6 -11.42 -4.73 26.36
N LYS A 7 -12.26 -4.53 27.37
CA LYS A 7 -12.79 -3.23 27.76
C LYS A 7 -11.76 -2.26 28.33
N GLU A 8 -10.65 -2.77 28.82
CA GLU A 8 -9.52 -1.99 29.37
C GLU A 8 -8.57 -1.43 28.29
N HIS A 9 -8.81 -1.78 27.03
CA HIS A 9 -8.02 -1.30 25.90
C HIS A 9 -8.85 -0.35 25.02
N GLU A 10 -8.23 0.70 24.54
CA GLU A 10 -8.76 1.56 23.52
C GLU A 10 -8.35 1.04 22.13
N PHE A 11 -9.28 1.07 21.20
CA PHE A 11 -9.05 0.58 19.84
C PHE A 11 -9.16 1.70 18.82
N VAL A 12 -8.17 1.77 17.95
CA VAL A 12 -8.22 2.54 16.71
C VAL A 12 -8.45 1.55 15.57
N LEU A 13 -9.53 1.70 14.84
CA LEU A 13 -9.81 0.86 13.68
C LEU A 13 -9.17 1.47 12.44
N TRP A 14 -8.35 0.69 11.76
CA TRP A 14 -7.79 1.04 10.48
C TRP A 14 -8.42 0.15 9.40
N VAL A 15 -9.40 0.71 8.69
CA VAL A 15 -10.32 -0.03 7.82
C VAL A 15 -9.94 0.18 6.36
N ILE A 16 -9.88 -0.89 5.60
CA ILE A 16 -9.67 -0.85 4.15
C ILE A 16 -11.00 -1.14 3.46
N GLY A 17 -11.48 -0.19 2.69
CA GLY A 17 -12.68 -0.31 1.86
C GLY A 17 -12.33 -0.38 0.37
N ALA A 18 -13.21 -0.98 -0.42
CA ALA A 18 -13.07 -0.99 -1.87
C ALA A 18 -13.44 0.38 -2.48
N HIS A 19 -14.54 0.96 -2.03
CA HIS A 19 -15.15 2.15 -2.64
C HIS A 19 -15.29 3.31 -1.65
N ALA A 20 -14.78 4.48 -2.01
CA ALA A 20 -14.86 5.69 -1.19
C ALA A 20 -16.29 6.19 -0.96
N CYS A 21 -17.27 5.78 -1.77
CA CYS A 21 -18.68 6.06 -1.54
C CYS A 21 -19.26 5.38 -0.29
N ASP A 22 -18.55 4.38 0.26
CA ASP A 22 -18.96 3.68 1.48
C ASP A 22 -18.37 4.29 2.76
N ARG A 23 -17.64 5.40 2.63
CA ARG A 23 -17.07 6.14 3.76
C ARG A 23 -18.12 6.46 4.83
N GLY A 24 -17.79 6.12 6.08
CA GLY A 24 -18.66 6.36 7.24
C GLY A 24 -19.91 5.46 7.32
N LYS A 25 -20.05 4.48 6.42
CA LYS A 25 -21.19 3.56 6.42
C LYS A 25 -20.85 2.29 7.20
N PHE A 26 -21.05 2.32 8.49
CA PHE A 26 -20.88 1.13 9.33
C PHE A 26 -22.20 0.35 9.42
N VAL A 27 -22.13 -0.96 9.20
CA VAL A 27 -23.28 -1.87 9.31
C VAL A 27 -23.62 -2.17 10.80
N TYR A 28 -22.58 -2.07 11.66
CA TYR A 28 -22.69 -2.39 13.08
C TYR A 28 -22.38 -1.16 13.93
N GLU A 29 -23.03 -1.08 15.09
CA GLU A 29 -22.64 -0.12 16.11
C GLU A 29 -21.24 -0.45 16.62
N LEU A 30 -20.39 0.56 16.70
CA LEU A 30 -19.05 0.41 17.23
C LEU A 30 -19.08 0.39 18.76
N PRO A 31 -18.32 -0.49 19.42
CA PRO A 31 -18.18 -0.50 20.87
C PRO A 31 -17.59 0.81 21.40
N ASP A 32 -17.94 1.19 22.63
CA ASP A 32 -17.51 2.45 23.27
C ASP A 32 -15.99 2.59 23.40
N ASN A 33 -15.24 1.47 23.39
CA ASN A 33 -13.79 1.46 23.45
C ASN A 33 -13.11 1.55 22.07
N VAL A 34 -13.87 1.77 20.99
CA VAL A 34 -13.34 2.21 19.70
C VAL A 34 -13.31 3.73 19.71
N VAL A 35 -12.12 4.29 19.89
CA VAL A 35 -11.92 5.74 20.05
C VAL A 35 -11.75 6.47 18.73
N GLU A 36 -11.28 5.79 17.69
CA GLU A 36 -11.02 6.39 16.38
C GLU A 36 -11.19 5.36 15.26
N VAL A 37 -11.57 5.86 14.06
CA VAL A 37 -11.67 5.05 12.84
C VAL A 37 -10.98 5.77 11.69
N HIS A 38 -9.98 5.11 11.12
CA HIS A 38 -9.29 5.54 9.90
C HIS A 38 -9.72 4.67 8.74
N GLU A 39 -10.30 5.29 7.71
CA GLU A 39 -10.76 4.59 6.52
C GLU A 39 -9.87 4.89 5.32
N VAL A 40 -9.38 3.85 4.68
CA VAL A 40 -8.59 3.92 3.43
C VAL A 40 -9.35 3.18 2.34
N PHE A 41 -9.56 3.83 1.19
CA PHE A 41 -10.31 3.25 0.09
C PHE A 41 -9.42 2.99 -1.12
N LEU A 42 -9.47 1.76 -1.65
CA LEU A 42 -8.61 1.35 -2.75
C LEU A 42 -8.91 2.08 -4.06
N ASP A 43 -10.15 2.50 -4.29
CA ASP A 43 -10.51 3.29 -5.47
C ASP A 43 -9.97 4.72 -5.44
N ASP A 44 -9.57 5.24 -4.29
CA ASP A 44 -8.85 6.52 -4.20
C ASP A 44 -7.47 6.43 -4.87
N ALA A 45 -6.87 5.23 -4.94
CA ALA A 45 -5.65 5.01 -5.71
C ALA A 45 -5.84 5.33 -7.21
N LEU A 46 -7.02 5.05 -7.76
CA LEU A 46 -7.34 5.34 -9.16
C LEU A 46 -7.52 6.85 -9.42
N LYS A 47 -7.82 7.63 -8.37
CA LYS A 47 -8.00 9.08 -8.42
C LYS A 47 -6.70 9.85 -8.25
N LEU A 48 -5.57 9.15 -8.04
CA LEU A 48 -4.25 9.77 -7.99
C LEU A 48 -3.95 10.43 -9.34
N LYS A 49 -4.45 11.67 -9.48
CA LYS A 49 -4.09 12.51 -10.61
C LYS A 49 -2.62 12.84 -10.52
N GLU A 50 -2.01 12.98 -11.67
CA GLU A 50 -0.70 13.61 -11.75
C GLU A 50 -0.80 15.01 -11.11
N HIS A 51 -0.35 15.15 -9.88
CA HIS A 51 -0.05 16.46 -9.32
C HIS A 51 1.28 16.92 -9.92
N GLY A 52 1.23 17.28 -11.19
CA GLY A 52 2.41 17.69 -11.94
C GLY A 52 2.04 18.26 -13.29
N ASN A 53 1.25 19.35 -13.33
CA ASN A 53 1.31 20.34 -14.41
C ASN A 53 0.40 21.54 -14.16
N GLN A 54 0.54 22.23 -13.02
CA GLN A 54 0.04 23.60 -12.96
C GLN A 54 1.16 24.66 -13.08
N ASN A 55 2.42 24.30 -13.08
CA ASN A 55 3.52 25.26 -13.15
C ASN A 55 4.67 24.77 -14.03
N GLY A 56 4.45 24.29 -15.25
CA GLY A 56 5.50 24.25 -16.30
C GLY A 56 6.90 23.73 -15.91
N GLN A 57 7.09 23.13 -14.74
CA GLN A 57 8.36 22.54 -14.37
C GLN A 57 8.42 21.14 -14.98
N LEU A 58 9.35 21.02 -15.94
CA LEU A 58 9.84 19.79 -16.53
C LEU A 58 9.79 18.63 -15.52
N HIS A 59 9.24 17.50 -15.96
CA HIS A 59 9.31 16.23 -15.26
C HIS A 59 10.63 16.10 -14.51
N ARG A 60 10.62 16.21 -13.19
CA ARG A 60 11.66 15.57 -12.40
C ARG A 60 11.51 14.09 -12.71
N ILE A 61 12.38 13.58 -13.56
CA ILE A 61 12.60 12.15 -13.73
C ILE A 61 12.88 11.66 -12.32
N ASN A 62 11.90 11.00 -11.70
CA ASN A 62 12.09 10.42 -10.39
C ASN A 62 13.13 9.32 -10.57
N HIS A 63 14.35 9.64 -10.23
CA HIS A 63 15.46 8.70 -10.31
C HIS A 63 15.34 7.78 -9.09
N PHE A 64 14.96 6.53 -9.33
CA PHE A 64 15.02 5.50 -8.31
C PHE A 64 16.48 5.05 -8.16
N SER A 65 16.93 4.89 -6.93
CA SER A 65 18.25 4.30 -6.66
C SER A 65 18.27 2.82 -7.10
N GLU A 66 19.47 2.22 -7.15
CA GLU A 66 19.61 0.78 -7.45
C GLU A 66 18.87 -0.07 -6.42
N GLU A 67 18.95 0.28 -5.14
CA GLU A 67 18.29 -0.40 -4.04
C GLU A 67 16.75 -0.29 -4.12
N GLU A 68 16.23 0.92 -4.39
CA GLU A 68 14.80 1.15 -4.62
C GLU A 68 14.30 0.36 -5.85
N THR A 69 15.06 0.39 -6.95
CA THR A 69 14.73 -0.34 -8.18
C THR A 69 14.72 -1.85 -7.94
N LYS A 70 15.70 -2.36 -7.18
CA LYS A 70 15.77 -3.77 -6.79
C LYS A 70 14.54 -4.17 -5.96
N SER A 71 14.19 -3.42 -4.91
CA SER A 71 13.05 -3.72 -4.05
C SER A 71 11.72 -3.65 -4.81
N LEU A 72 11.58 -2.69 -5.74
CA LEU A 72 10.41 -2.59 -6.62
C LEU A 72 10.32 -3.77 -7.61
N ARG A 73 11.45 -4.24 -8.14
CA ARG A 73 11.52 -5.46 -8.96
C ARG A 73 11.07 -6.67 -8.16
N GLU A 74 11.64 -6.86 -6.98
CA GLU A 74 11.31 -7.99 -6.10
C GLU A 74 9.83 -7.98 -5.68
N LEU A 75 9.24 -6.79 -5.48
CA LEU A 75 7.79 -6.65 -5.26
C LEU A 75 6.99 -7.10 -6.48
N MET A 76 7.38 -6.69 -7.70
CA MET A 76 6.73 -7.10 -8.95
C MET A 76 6.81 -8.61 -9.19
N GLU A 77 7.91 -9.21 -8.80
CA GLU A 77 8.18 -10.64 -8.97
C GLU A 77 7.62 -11.51 -7.84
N CYS A 78 6.93 -10.90 -6.86
CA CYS A 78 6.42 -11.57 -5.65
C CYS A 78 7.51 -12.37 -4.92
N SER A 79 8.73 -11.83 -4.88
CA SER A 79 9.86 -12.43 -4.19
C SER A 79 10.05 -11.87 -2.77
N HIS A 80 11.20 -11.35 -2.42
CA HIS A 80 11.53 -10.89 -1.07
C HIS A 80 11.96 -9.41 -1.08
N PRO A 81 11.03 -8.46 -1.34
CA PRO A 81 11.38 -7.05 -1.39
C PRO A 81 11.87 -6.56 -0.02
N ASP A 82 12.78 -5.61 -0.03
CA ASP A 82 13.12 -4.88 1.18
C ASP A 82 11.99 -3.90 1.51
N TRP A 83 11.17 -4.29 2.50
CA TRP A 83 10.01 -3.50 2.92
C TRP A 83 10.40 -2.17 3.57
N GLU A 84 11.55 -2.08 4.26
CA GLU A 84 11.99 -0.81 4.86
C GLU A 84 12.31 0.22 3.77
N VAL A 85 12.93 -0.21 2.68
CA VAL A 85 13.17 0.64 1.50
C VAL A 85 11.86 1.12 0.89
N LEU A 86 10.87 0.24 0.74
CA LEU A 86 9.57 0.59 0.18
C LEU A 86 8.77 1.52 1.11
N PHE A 87 8.78 1.29 2.42
CA PHE A 87 8.16 2.18 3.40
C PHE A 87 8.81 3.55 3.38
N HIS A 88 10.14 3.61 3.39
CA HIS A 88 10.86 4.88 3.27
C HIS A 88 10.48 5.63 1.99
N LEU A 89 10.45 4.93 0.86
CA LEU A 89 10.14 5.52 -0.44
C LEU A 89 8.73 6.13 -0.49
N TYR A 90 7.72 5.36 -0.09
CA TYR A 90 6.32 5.76 -0.27
C TYR A 90 5.75 6.52 0.94
N HIS A 91 6.12 6.13 2.16
CA HIS A 91 5.62 6.81 3.36
C HIS A 91 6.45 8.03 3.72
N ASP A 92 7.76 7.90 3.90
CA ASP A 92 8.58 9.01 4.41
C ASP A 92 8.86 10.05 3.32
N ARG A 93 9.26 9.62 2.13
CA ARG A 93 9.52 10.50 0.98
C ARG A 93 8.26 10.90 0.22
N LYS A 94 7.09 10.35 0.57
CA LYS A 94 5.80 10.65 -0.07
C LYS A 94 5.82 10.49 -1.60
N MET A 95 6.52 9.47 -2.08
CA MET A 95 6.60 9.17 -3.51
C MET A 95 5.20 8.86 -4.06
N ASN A 96 4.82 9.51 -5.15
CA ASN A 96 3.56 9.19 -5.80
C ASN A 96 3.65 7.80 -6.47
N PRO A 97 2.73 6.86 -6.19
CA PRO A 97 2.69 5.54 -6.83
C PRO A 97 2.76 5.59 -8.36
N MET A 98 2.13 6.60 -8.97
CA MET A 98 2.14 6.78 -10.42
C MET A 98 3.53 7.13 -10.97
N SER A 99 4.44 7.65 -10.15
CA SER A 99 5.81 7.96 -10.58
C SER A 99 6.57 6.71 -10.98
N PHE A 100 6.42 5.61 -10.24
CA PHE A 100 7.01 4.33 -10.61
C PHE A 100 6.29 3.71 -11.81
N LEU A 101 4.97 3.62 -11.77
CA LEU A 101 4.16 2.97 -12.82
C LEU A 101 4.27 3.64 -14.20
N LYS A 102 4.82 4.85 -14.28
CA LYS A 102 5.11 5.59 -15.51
C LYS A 102 6.61 5.70 -15.81
N SER A 103 7.46 5.10 -14.99
CA SER A 103 8.90 5.17 -15.15
C SER A 103 9.41 4.20 -16.21
N GLU A 104 10.56 4.50 -16.75
CA GLU A 104 11.31 3.60 -17.62
C GLU A 104 11.71 2.32 -16.88
N GLN A 105 12.04 2.42 -15.57
CA GLN A 105 12.38 1.28 -14.73
C GLN A 105 11.23 0.27 -14.68
N PHE A 106 9.98 0.73 -14.47
CA PHE A 106 8.81 -0.17 -14.49
C PHE A 106 8.67 -0.90 -15.82
N LEU A 107 8.79 -0.17 -16.93
CA LEU A 107 8.68 -0.77 -18.27
C LEU A 107 9.80 -1.77 -18.54
N ASN A 108 11.02 -1.48 -18.14
CA ASN A 108 12.15 -2.38 -18.31
C ASN A 108 11.98 -3.67 -17.51
N ILE A 109 11.64 -3.56 -16.21
CA ILE A 109 11.38 -4.73 -15.35
C ILE A 109 10.25 -5.59 -15.94
N LEU A 110 9.16 -4.94 -16.36
CA LEU A 110 8.02 -5.66 -16.94
C LEU A 110 8.40 -6.37 -18.25
N THR A 111 9.15 -5.69 -19.12
CA THR A 111 9.60 -6.26 -20.40
C THR A 111 10.49 -7.48 -20.18
N GLU A 112 11.48 -7.36 -19.28
CA GLU A 112 12.36 -8.48 -18.92
C GLU A 112 11.55 -9.66 -18.37
N SER A 113 10.63 -9.40 -17.42
CA SER A 113 9.75 -10.44 -16.86
C SER A 113 8.86 -11.10 -17.92
N CYS A 114 8.32 -10.34 -18.88
CA CYS A 114 7.52 -10.90 -19.97
C CYS A 114 8.37 -11.81 -20.87
N LEU A 115 9.59 -11.40 -21.21
CA LEU A 115 10.46 -12.18 -22.09
C LEU A 115 10.96 -13.46 -21.41
N GLU A 116 11.29 -13.40 -20.13
CA GLU A 116 11.91 -14.51 -19.40
C GLU A 116 10.88 -15.50 -18.84
N LYS A 117 9.80 -14.98 -18.22
CA LYS A 117 8.86 -15.79 -17.43
C LYS A 117 7.52 -16.00 -18.11
N TYR A 118 7.09 -15.04 -18.95
CA TYR A 118 5.73 -15.03 -19.52
C TYR A 118 5.70 -14.77 -21.04
N PRO A 119 6.45 -15.53 -21.86
CA PRO A 119 6.63 -15.24 -23.29
C PRO A 119 5.34 -15.37 -24.12
N TYR A 120 4.28 -15.98 -23.56
CA TYR A 120 3.00 -16.19 -24.24
C TYR A 120 1.93 -15.18 -23.83
N ILE A 121 2.22 -14.27 -22.90
CA ILE A 121 1.27 -13.24 -22.48
C ILE A 121 1.48 -11.99 -23.31
N ALA A 122 0.41 -11.42 -23.84
CA ALA A 122 0.49 -10.15 -24.53
C ALA A 122 0.99 -9.04 -23.57
N PHE A 123 1.95 -8.26 -24.02
CA PHE A 123 2.55 -7.21 -23.16
C PHE A 123 1.51 -6.25 -22.57
N ALA A 124 0.47 -5.89 -23.35
CA ALA A 124 -0.61 -5.03 -22.87
C ALA A 124 -1.36 -5.67 -21.69
N ASP A 125 -1.62 -6.97 -21.73
CA ASP A 125 -2.31 -7.67 -20.65
C ASP A 125 -1.43 -7.76 -19.40
N ALA A 126 -0.14 -8.07 -19.58
CA ALA A 126 0.83 -8.07 -18.49
C ALA A 126 0.94 -6.67 -17.85
N PHE A 127 0.99 -5.61 -18.67
CA PHE A 127 1.05 -4.22 -18.21
C PHE A 127 -0.17 -3.84 -17.37
N HIS A 128 -1.37 -4.10 -17.88
CA HIS A 128 -2.60 -3.77 -17.16
C HIS A 128 -2.77 -4.59 -15.88
N THR A 129 -2.43 -5.86 -15.91
CA THR A 129 -2.47 -6.75 -14.74
C THR A 129 -1.49 -6.27 -13.67
N MET A 130 -0.24 -6.08 -14.02
CA MET A 130 0.79 -5.63 -13.09
C MET A 130 0.44 -4.28 -12.47
N ARG A 131 0.01 -3.32 -13.28
CA ARG A 131 -0.44 -2.02 -12.81
C ARG A 131 -1.60 -2.13 -11.82
N SER A 132 -2.61 -2.95 -12.12
CA SER A 132 -3.78 -3.12 -11.26
C SER A 132 -3.46 -3.80 -9.93
N MET A 133 -2.45 -4.66 -9.90
CA MET A 133 -1.96 -5.31 -8.68
C MET A 133 -1.11 -4.38 -7.83
N LEU A 134 -0.19 -3.64 -8.46
CA LEU A 134 0.76 -2.78 -7.75
C LEU A 134 0.15 -1.49 -7.21
N LEU A 135 -0.73 -0.86 -7.98
CA LEU A 135 -1.25 0.48 -7.63
C LEU A 135 -1.88 0.53 -6.23
N PRO A 136 -2.76 -0.42 -5.83
CA PRO A 136 -3.28 -0.44 -4.46
C PRO A 136 -2.20 -0.64 -3.40
N VAL A 137 -1.22 -1.51 -3.64
CA VAL A 137 -0.12 -1.77 -2.70
C VAL A 137 0.69 -0.50 -2.49
N LEU A 138 1.18 0.13 -3.57
CA LEU A 138 1.99 1.34 -3.50
C LEU A 138 1.20 2.53 -2.89
N TYR A 139 -0.10 2.60 -3.15
CA TYR A 139 -0.98 3.58 -2.54
C TYR A 139 -1.08 3.41 -1.02
N LEU A 140 -1.28 2.18 -0.56
CA LEU A 140 -1.36 1.86 0.86
C LEU A 140 -0.04 2.15 1.61
N LEU A 141 1.12 1.95 0.96
CA LEU A 141 2.41 2.30 1.55
C LEU A 141 2.55 3.80 1.85
N GLY A 142 1.85 4.66 1.14
CA GLY A 142 1.82 6.11 1.36
C GLY A 142 0.73 6.58 2.32
N SER A 143 -0.06 5.68 2.91
CA SER A 143 -1.18 6.02 3.79
C SER A 143 -0.73 6.70 5.08
N GLU A 144 -1.61 7.53 5.65
CA GLU A 144 -1.44 8.04 7.00
C GLU A 144 -1.58 6.91 8.00
N VAL A 145 -0.68 6.89 8.99
CA VAL A 145 -0.63 5.84 10.00
C VAL A 145 -1.21 6.36 11.30
N PRO A 146 -2.31 5.77 11.81
CA PRO A 146 -2.81 6.10 13.13
C PRO A 146 -1.81 5.69 14.21
N GLN A 147 -1.63 6.51 15.25
CA GLN A 147 -0.74 6.18 16.35
C GLN A 147 -1.38 5.13 17.27
N ALA A 148 -0.62 4.08 17.57
CA ALA A 148 -1.03 3.02 18.48
C ALA A 148 0.18 2.38 19.16
N ASP A 149 -0.04 1.69 20.29
CA ASP A 149 1.00 0.96 21.01
C ASP A 149 1.28 -0.41 20.40
N THR A 150 0.31 -0.97 19.65
CA THR A 150 0.43 -2.25 18.96
C THR A 150 -0.45 -2.24 17.71
N TYR A 151 0.05 -2.78 16.63
CA TYR A 151 -0.71 -2.95 15.39
C TYR A 151 -1.10 -4.41 15.23
N HIS A 152 -2.39 -4.66 15.07
CA HIS A 152 -2.92 -6.01 14.93
C HIS A 152 -3.73 -6.14 13.64
N ALA A 153 -3.21 -6.89 12.68
CA ALA A 153 -3.96 -7.30 11.50
C ALA A 153 -4.69 -8.62 11.76
N ILE A 154 -5.99 -8.64 11.48
CA ILE A 154 -6.82 -9.84 11.62
C ILE A 154 -6.88 -10.67 10.33
N SER A 155 -6.10 -10.29 9.33
CA SER A 155 -5.94 -11.02 8.07
C SER A 155 -4.61 -10.63 7.41
N THR A 156 -4.12 -11.52 6.55
CA THR A 156 -2.99 -11.25 5.66
C THR A 156 -3.35 -10.25 4.55
N GLY A 157 -2.45 -10.00 3.63
CA GLY A 157 -2.66 -9.07 2.51
C GLY A 157 -2.60 -7.60 2.92
N TYR A 158 -3.54 -6.79 2.48
CA TYR A 158 -3.52 -5.34 2.72
C TYR A 158 -3.56 -4.96 4.21
N GLY A 159 -4.31 -5.71 5.03
CA GLY A 159 -4.34 -5.48 6.48
C GLY A 159 -2.97 -5.73 7.13
N GLY A 160 -2.32 -6.83 6.77
CA GLY A 160 -0.96 -7.14 7.21
C GLY A 160 0.05 -6.08 6.77
N LEU A 161 -0.06 -5.60 5.51
CA LEU A 161 0.80 -4.55 4.98
C LEU A 161 0.68 -3.24 5.80
N LEU A 162 -0.54 -2.80 6.10
CA LEU A 162 -0.78 -1.61 6.92
C LEU A 162 -0.27 -1.78 8.35
N ALA A 163 -0.47 -2.95 8.96
CA ALA A 163 0.06 -3.23 10.30
C ALA A 163 1.60 -3.16 10.31
N CYS A 164 2.26 -3.73 9.29
CA CYS A 164 3.72 -3.64 9.14
C CYS A 164 4.18 -2.19 8.94
N LEU A 165 3.47 -1.40 8.13
CA LEU A 165 3.74 0.03 7.97
C LEU A 165 3.63 0.77 9.31
N GLY A 166 2.58 0.50 10.11
CA GLY A 166 2.42 1.04 11.44
C GLY A 166 3.58 0.69 12.37
N GLY A 167 3.97 -0.57 12.38
CA GLY A 167 5.15 -1.05 13.12
C GLY A 167 6.44 -0.36 12.70
N TYR A 168 6.62 -0.10 11.41
CA TYR A 168 7.77 0.63 10.88
C TYR A 168 7.78 2.09 11.36
N VAL A 169 6.67 2.82 11.20
CA VAL A 169 6.56 4.26 11.46
C VAL A 169 6.76 4.57 12.96
N TYR A 170 6.10 3.82 13.82
CA TYR A 170 6.11 4.10 15.27
C TYR A 170 7.02 3.17 16.08
N ARG A 171 7.72 2.24 15.42
CA ARG A 171 8.58 1.23 16.07
C ARG A 171 7.83 0.46 17.16
N ARG A 172 6.64 0.01 16.82
CA ARG A 172 5.73 -0.72 17.71
C ARG A 172 5.56 -2.18 17.29
N PRO A 173 5.19 -3.06 18.23
CA PRO A 173 4.92 -4.46 17.90
C PRO A 173 3.80 -4.63 16.87
N VAL A 174 3.96 -5.64 16.02
CA VAL A 174 2.97 -6.03 15.02
C VAL A 174 2.51 -7.45 15.33
N LEU A 175 1.20 -7.64 15.35
CA LEU A 175 0.54 -8.94 15.50
C LEU A 175 -0.22 -9.24 14.20
N LEU A 176 -0.15 -10.49 13.78
CA LEU A 176 -0.92 -11.00 12.66
C LEU A 176 -1.72 -12.22 13.12
N THR A 177 -3.05 -12.17 12.93
CA THR A 177 -3.91 -13.34 13.05
C THR A 177 -4.20 -13.87 11.66
N GLU A 178 -3.83 -15.11 11.41
CA GLU A 178 -4.07 -15.79 10.16
C GLU A 178 -5.27 -16.74 10.32
N HIS A 179 -6.24 -16.59 9.45
CA HIS A 179 -7.41 -17.48 9.38
C HIS A 179 -7.21 -18.40 8.17
N GLY A 180 -7.06 -19.69 8.46
CA GLY A 180 -6.91 -20.74 7.45
C GLY A 180 -8.22 -21.11 6.76
#